data_6b341d6bf75f97e0072db3f4886656c3
#
_entry.id   6b341d6bf75f97e0072db3f4886656c3
#
_cell.length_a   1.000
_cell.length_b   1.000
_cell.length_c   1.000
_cell.angle_alpha   90.00
_cell.angle_beta   90.00
_cell.angle_gamma   90.00
#
_symmetry.space_group_name_H-M   'P 1'
#
loop_
_entity.id
_entity.type
_entity.pdbx_description
1 polymer ?
#
loop_
_entity_poly.entity_id
_entity_poly.type
_entity_poly.pdbx_seq_one_letter_code
_entity_poly.pdbx_strand_id
1 'polypeptide(L)'
;MQLAFVLYKYFPYGGLQRDFMRIALECQRRGHAIRVYTPIWEGAVPPGFDVRVAPIKAFHNHRRNEKFSAWLAADLARDPVDRVVGFNKMPGLDVYYAADGCYEDKAQTLRNPLYRLFKRYRHFAEYERAVFAPAAHTEILMISEVQQPLFVKH
;
A
#
# COMPACT_ATOMS: atom_id res chain seq x y z
N MET A 1 19.89 -5.55 -3.84
CA MET A 1 19.07 -4.78 -2.89
C MET A 1 18.01 -5.70 -2.31
N GLN A 2 17.58 -5.43 -1.08
CA GLN A 2 16.41 -6.07 -0.48
C GLN A 2 15.22 -5.12 -0.59
N LEU A 3 14.16 -5.58 -1.26
CA LEU A 3 12.95 -4.81 -1.49
C LEU A 3 11.79 -5.38 -0.66
N ALA A 4 11.09 -4.52 0.08
CA ALA A 4 9.84 -4.88 0.74
C ALA A 4 8.66 -4.47 -0.13
N PHE A 5 7.77 -5.41 -0.43
CA PHE A 5 6.51 -5.18 -1.11
C PHE A 5 5.37 -5.26 -0.10
N VAL A 6 4.49 -4.26 -0.09
CA VAL A 6 3.46 -4.12 0.93
C VAL A 6 2.09 -4.02 0.29
N LEU A 7 1.16 -4.89 0.70
CA LEU A 7 -0.22 -4.88 0.23
C LEU A 7 -1.17 -5.40 1.32
N TYR A 8 -2.43 -4.93 1.31
CA TYR A 8 -3.41 -5.30 2.35
C TYR A 8 -3.97 -6.71 2.20
N LYS A 9 -3.93 -7.29 1.00
CA LYS A 9 -4.34 -8.67 0.75
C LYS A 9 -3.73 -9.18 -0.55
N TYR A 10 -3.19 -10.38 -0.51
CA TYR A 10 -2.82 -11.13 -1.72
C TYR A 10 -3.78 -12.30 -1.95
N PHE A 11 -4.26 -12.42 -3.20
CA PHE A 11 -5.00 -13.56 -3.75
C PHE A 11 -4.75 -13.64 -5.27
N PRO A 12 -4.77 -14.83 -5.91
CA PRO A 12 -4.26 -15.00 -7.28
C PRO A 12 -5.05 -14.30 -8.39
N TYR A 13 -6.29 -13.86 -8.12
CA TYR A 13 -7.24 -13.45 -9.17
C TYR A 13 -7.43 -11.93 -9.30
N GLY A 14 -6.82 -11.12 -8.44
CA GLY A 14 -6.97 -9.66 -8.46
C GLY A 14 -6.06 -8.98 -9.47
N GLY A 15 -6.52 -7.88 -10.09
CA GLY A 15 -5.70 -7.08 -11.00
C GLY A 15 -4.45 -6.52 -10.34
N LEU A 16 -4.63 -5.83 -9.21
CA LEU A 16 -3.54 -5.29 -8.40
C LEU A 16 -2.55 -6.39 -7.95
N GLN A 17 -3.06 -7.55 -7.55
CA GLN A 17 -2.25 -8.68 -7.09
C GLN A 17 -1.43 -9.31 -8.23
N ARG A 18 -1.96 -9.31 -9.46
CA ARG A 18 -1.21 -9.75 -10.65
C ARG A 18 -0.09 -8.79 -10.98
N ASP A 19 -0.36 -7.49 -10.90
CA ASP A 19 0.67 -6.47 -11.14
C ASP A 19 1.76 -6.53 -10.08
N PHE A 20 1.38 -6.64 -8.80
CA PHE A 20 2.33 -6.88 -7.71
C PHE A 20 3.20 -8.09 -8.00
N MET A 21 2.61 -9.24 -8.32
CA MET A 21 3.36 -10.47 -8.55
C MET A 21 4.32 -10.34 -9.73
N ARG A 22 3.89 -9.72 -10.84
CA ARG A 22 4.75 -9.48 -12.03
C ARG A 22 5.93 -8.59 -11.69
N ILE A 23 5.69 -7.50 -10.97
CA ILE A 23 6.74 -6.55 -10.59
C ILE A 23 7.72 -7.22 -9.61
N ALA A 24 7.23 -7.94 -8.61
CA ALA A 24 8.07 -8.61 -7.62
C ALA A 24 8.94 -9.71 -8.25
N LEU A 25 8.38 -10.54 -9.15
CA LEU A 25 9.14 -11.55 -9.89
C LEU A 25 10.18 -10.93 -10.82
N GLU A 26 9.87 -9.81 -11.48
CA GLU A 26 10.83 -9.13 -12.33
C GLU A 26 11.98 -8.52 -11.51
N CYS A 27 11.69 -7.96 -10.33
CA CYS A 27 12.72 -7.51 -9.41
C CYS A 27 13.62 -8.66 -8.93
N GLN A 28 13.01 -9.81 -8.61
CA GLN A 28 13.77 -11.02 -8.25
C GLN A 28 14.67 -11.49 -9.40
N ARG A 29 14.15 -11.50 -10.63
CA ARG A 29 14.92 -11.87 -11.82
C ARG A 29 16.13 -10.95 -12.06
N ARG A 30 16.01 -9.69 -11.63
CA ARG A 30 17.11 -8.69 -11.66
C ARG A 30 18.07 -8.80 -10.48
N GLY A 31 17.94 -9.82 -9.65
CA GLY A 31 18.86 -10.09 -8.54
C GLY A 31 18.51 -9.37 -7.23
N HIS A 32 17.29 -8.86 -7.07
CA HIS A 32 16.84 -8.30 -5.80
C HIS A 32 16.22 -9.37 -4.91
N ALA A 33 16.49 -9.31 -3.61
CA ALA A 33 15.80 -10.12 -2.62
C ALA A 33 14.40 -9.52 -2.36
N ILE A 34 13.37 -10.38 -2.33
CA ILE A 34 11.98 -9.96 -2.22
C ILE A 34 11.43 -10.36 -0.85
N ARG A 35 11.01 -9.36 -0.09
CA ARG A 35 10.22 -9.54 1.14
C ARG A 35 8.82 -9.00 0.91
N VAL A 36 7.80 -9.70 1.37
CA VAL A 36 6.40 -9.27 1.22
C VAL A 36 5.76 -9.15 2.58
N TYR A 37 5.09 -8.04 2.81
CA TYR A 37 4.31 -7.78 4.01
C TYR A 37 2.82 -7.68 3.67
N THR A 38 2.01 -8.48 4.31
CA THR A 38 0.55 -8.49 4.10
C THR A 38 -0.18 -9.03 5.33
N PRO A 39 -1.39 -8.56 5.65
CA PRO A 39 -2.26 -9.21 6.64
C PRO A 39 -2.86 -10.53 6.16
N ILE A 40 -2.99 -10.72 4.85
CA ILE A 40 -3.65 -11.90 4.26
C ILE A 40 -2.90 -12.35 3.03
N TRP A 41 -2.49 -13.61 3.01
CA TRP A 41 -1.91 -14.27 1.84
C TRP A 41 -2.69 -15.52 1.50
N GLU A 42 -3.20 -15.60 0.27
CA GLU A 42 -3.90 -16.77 -0.28
C GLU A 42 -3.13 -17.31 -1.49
N GLY A 43 -2.84 -18.60 -1.48
CA GLY A 43 -2.13 -19.29 -2.56
C GLY A 43 -0.68 -19.64 -2.23
N ALA A 44 0.02 -20.21 -3.23
CA ALA A 44 1.41 -20.61 -3.08
C ALA A 44 2.35 -19.40 -2.96
N VAL A 45 3.39 -19.54 -2.14
CA VAL A 45 4.47 -18.56 -2.03
C VAL A 45 5.48 -18.85 -3.14
N PRO A 46 5.86 -17.85 -3.96
CA PRO A 46 6.89 -18.02 -4.96
C PRO A 46 8.24 -18.41 -4.34
N PRO A 47 9.02 -19.29 -4.97
CA PRO A 47 10.34 -19.64 -4.46
C PRO A 47 11.24 -18.39 -4.26
N GLY A 48 11.88 -18.31 -3.11
CA GLY A 48 12.79 -17.22 -2.78
C GLY A 48 12.12 -15.93 -2.27
N PHE A 49 10.80 -15.91 -2.12
CA PHE A 49 10.11 -14.80 -1.45
C PHE A 49 10.08 -15.02 0.08
N ASP A 50 10.43 -13.98 0.84
CA ASP A 50 10.21 -13.90 2.30
C ASP A 50 8.84 -13.28 2.56
N VAL A 51 7.79 -14.09 2.71
CA VAL A 51 6.42 -13.61 2.94
C VAL A 51 6.12 -13.54 4.43
N ARG A 52 5.91 -12.33 4.94
CA ARG A 52 5.58 -12.06 6.34
C ARG A 52 4.11 -11.67 6.47
N VAL A 53 3.33 -12.59 7.03
CA VAL A 53 1.90 -12.38 7.26
C VAL A 53 1.70 -11.78 8.65
N ALA A 54 1.15 -10.56 8.70
CA ALA A 54 0.92 -9.84 9.95
C ALA A 54 -0.18 -10.53 10.79
N PRO A 55 0.08 -10.85 12.06
CA PRO A 55 -0.89 -11.53 12.93
C PRO A 55 -1.94 -10.56 13.47
N ILE A 56 -2.73 -9.96 12.56
CA ILE A 56 -3.66 -8.88 12.91
C ILE A 56 -5.10 -9.36 12.87
N LYS A 57 -5.80 -9.16 13.99
CA LYS A 57 -7.25 -9.35 14.11
C LYS A 57 -7.91 -7.99 14.36
N ALA A 58 -8.81 -7.58 13.46
CA ALA A 58 -9.63 -6.38 13.66
C ALA A 58 -10.92 -6.49 12.84
N PHE A 59 -12.04 -6.09 13.43
CA PHE A 59 -13.36 -6.13 12.79
C PHE A 59 -13.55 -5.02 11.75
N HIS A 60 -12.82 -3.91 11.88
CA HIS A 60 -12.94 -2.72 11.03
C HIS A 60 -11.69 -2.53 10.18
N ASN A 61 -11.87 -2.28 8.89
CA ASN A 61 -10.76 -2.11 7.94
C ASN A 61 -9.76 -1.02 8.33
N HIS A 62 -10.23 0.16 8.78
CA HIS A 62 -9.33 1.23 9.19
C HIS A 62 -8.45 0.85 10.37
N ARG A 63 -9.00 0.18 11.40
CA ARG A 63 -8.22 -0.31 12.54
C ARG A 63 -7.24 -1.42 12.16
N ARG A 64 -7.62 -2.26 11.19
CA ARG A 64 -6.73 -3.28 10.65
C ARG A 64 -5.55 -2.64 9.94
N ASN A 65 -5.79 -1.60 9.14
CA ASN A 65 -4.76 -0.88 8.43
C ASN A 65 -3.80 -0.14 9.39
N GLU A 66 -4.33 0.52 10.43
CA GLU A 66 -3.52 1.16 11.49
C GLU A 66 -2.59 0.14 12.18
N LYS A 67 -3.15 -0.98 12.63
CA LYS A 67 -2.37 -2.05 13.28
C LYS A 67 -1.33 -2.64 12.34
N PHE A 68 -1.68 -2.79 11.06
CA PHE A 68 -0.76 -3.30 10.05
C PHE A 68 0.40 -2.33 9.82
N SER A 69 0.13 -1.04 9.64
CA SER A 69 1.17 -0.03 9.49
C SER A 69 2.11 0.04 10.69
N ALA A 70 1.57 -0.03 11.91
CA ALA A 70 2.37 -0.04 13.14
C ALA A 70 3.24 -1.30 13.23
N TRP A 71 2.69 -2.46 12.93
CA TRP A 71 3.45 -3.73 12.92
C TRP A 71 4.54 -3.73 11.84
N LEU A 72 4.23 -3.26 10.64
CA LEU A 72 5.18 -3.10 9.54
C LEU A 72 6.36 -2.19 9.94
N ALA A 73 6.05 -1.02 10.51
CA ALA A 73 7.09 -0.08 10.94
C ALA A 73 8.01 -0.69 12.01
N ALA A 74 7.44 -1.43 12.98
CA ALA A 74 8.21 -2.11 14.02
C ALA A 74 9.09 -3.23 13.44
N ASP A 75 8.59 -3.99 12.46
CA ASP A 75 9.36 -5.06 11.83
C ASP A 75 10.49 -4.50 10.96
N LEU A 76 10.24 -3.45 10.19
CA LEU A 76 11.24 -2.76 9.37
C LEU A 76 12.32 -2.06 10.23
N ALA A 77 11.96 -1.56 11.42
CA ALA A 77 12.95 -1.00 12.36
C ALA A 77 13.89 -2.08 12.92
N ARG A 78 13.40 -3.30 13.10
CA ARG A 78 14.18 -4.44 13.60
C ARG A 78 15.01 -5.11 12.50
N ASP A 79 14.48 -5.19 11.31
CA ASP A 79 15.07 -5.88 10.15
C ASP A 79 14.87 -5.03 8.88
N PRO A 80 15.74 -4.00 8.69
CA PRO A 80 15.61 -3.01 7.63
C PRO A 80 15.72 -3.60 6.22
N VAL A 81 15.14 -2.90 5.26
CA VAL A 81 15.26 -3.16 3.82
C VAL A 81 15.75 -1.91 3.10
N ASP A 82 16.19 -2.04 1.86
CA ASP A 82 16.68 -0.91 1.08
C ASP A 82 15.56 0.02 0.61
N ARG A 83 14.41 -0.54 0.23
CA ARG A 83 13.22 0.22 -0.24
C ARG A 83 11.92 -0.50 0.09
N VAL A 84 10.88 0.30 0.35
CA VAL A 84 9.52 -0.15 0.62
C VAL A 84 8.60 0.28 -0.51
N VAL A 85 8.02 -0.69 -1.22
CA VAL A 85 7.10 -0.51 -2.35
C VAL A 85 5.69 -0.87 -1.92
N GLY A 86 4.78 0.08 -1.89
CA GLY A 86 3.39 -0.11 -1.50
C GLY A 86 2.44 -0.23 -2.68
N PHE A 87 1.50 -1.15 -2.58
CA PHE A 87 0.38 -1.32 -3.52
C PHE A 87 -0.95 -0.80 -2.97
N ASN A 88 -0.92 -0.30 -1.76
CA ASN A 88 -2.02 0.44 -1.12
C ASN A 88 -1.45 1.66 -0.42
N LYS A 89 -2.26 2.71 -0.30
CA LYS A 89 -1.86 3.95 0.38
C LYS A 89 -1.62 3.70 1.86
N MET A 90 -0.43 4.04 2.33
CA MET A 90 -0.05 3.99 3.74
C MET A 90 1.20 4.84 4.01
N PRO A 91 1.45 5.25 5.25
CA PRO A 91 2.69 5.94 5.59
C PRO A 91 3.91 5.02 5.49
N GLY A 92 5.09 5.61 5.27
CA GLY A 92 6.38 4.90 5.31
C GLY A 92 6.76 4.17 4.01
N LEU A 93 6.16 4.52 2.87
CA LEU A 93 6.54 3.99 1.57
C LEU A 93 7.62 4.84 0.91
N ASP A 94 8.62 4.20 0.30
CA ASP A 94 9.55 4.85 -0.62
C ASP A 94 8.94 4.98 -2.02
N VAL A 95 8.18 3.97 -2.45
CA VAL A 95 7.50 3.94 -3.74
C VAL A 95 6.04 3.51 -3.55
N TYR A 96 5.11 4.19 -4.20
CA TYR A 96 3.70 3.81 -4.24
C TYR A 96 3.24 3.50 -5.66
N TYR A 97 2.75 2.28 -5.89
CA TYR A 97 2.10 1.88 -7.14
C TYR A 97 0.64 2.31 -7.11
N ALA A 98 0.34 3.40 -7.82
CA ALA A 98 -0.94 4.10 -7.76
C ALA A 98 -2.02 3.46 -8.63
N ALA A 99 -2.49 2.26 -8.23
CA ALA A 99 -3.62 1.57 -8.88
C ALA A 99 -4.99 2.05 -8.37
N ASP A 100 -5.03 2.67 -7.16
CA ASP A 100 -6.28 3.15 -6.57
C ASP A 100 -6.56 4.60 -6.98
N GLY A 101 -7.83 4.92 -7.27
CA GLY A 101 -8.25 6.31 -7.53
C GLY A 101 -8.11 7.21 -6.31
N CYS A 102 -8.16 8.54 -6.53
CA CYS A 102 -8.13 9.54 -5.48
C CYS A 102 -9.30 9.34 -4.50
N TYR A 103 -8.99 9.15 -3.21
CA TYR A 103 -10.00 8.95 -2.18
C TYR A 103 -10.74 10.24 -1.84
N GLU A 104 -10.00 11.36 -1.79
CA GLU A 104 -10.57 12.67 -1.48
C GLU A 104 -11.59 13.09 -2.55
N ASP A 105 -11.28 12.91 -3.84
CA ASP A 105 -12.21 13.17 -4.94
C ASP A 105 -13.48 12.33 -4.84
N LYS A 106 -13.36 11.02 -4.57
CA LYS A 106 -14.51 10.13 -4.34
C LYS A 106 -15.34 10.54 -3.12
N ALA A 107 -14.69 10.98 -2.05
CA ALA A 107 -15.37 11.40 -0.83
C ALA A 107 -16.15 12.71 -1.05
N GLN A 108 -15.63 13.62 -1.87
CA GLN A 108 -16.28 14.89 -2.16
C GLN A 108 -17.42 14.74 -3.15
N THR A 109 -17.28 13.91 -4.18
CA THR A 109 -18.26 13.77 -5.27
C THR A 109 -19.40 12.81 -4.95
N LEU A 110 -19.14 11.75 -4.16
CA LEU A 110 -20.09 10.63 -3.98
C LEU A 110 -20.71 10.56 -2.58
N ARG A 111 -20.31 11.42 -1.62
CA ARG A 111 -20.74 11.31 -0.23
C ARG A 111 -21.19 12.64 0.37
N ASN A 112 -22.12 12.54 1.36
CA ASN A 112 -22.59 13.68 2.13
C ASN A 112 -21.42 14.36 2.90
N PRO A 113 -21.39 15.71 2.99
CA PRO A 113 -20.37 16.47 3.75
C PRO A 113 -20.14 16.00 5.19
N LEU A 114 -21.17 15.51 5.86
CA LEU A 114 -21.09 14.93 7.21
C LEU A 114 -20.22 13.67 7.29
N TYR A 115 -19.95 13.00 6.15
CA TYR A 115 -19.09 11.84 6.10
C TYR A 115 -17.65 12.14 6.56
N ARG A 116 -17.19 13.38 6.40
CA ARG A 116 -15.87 13.84 6.84
C ARG A 116 -15.65 13.79 8.36
N LEU A 117 -16.73 13.73 9.14
CA LEU A 117 -16.67 13.62 10.61
C LEU A 117 -16.37 12.19 11.09
N PHE A 118 -16.51 11.19 10.23
CA PHE A 118 -16.28 9.80 10.62
C PHE A 118 -14.79 9.46 10.68
N LYS A 119 -14.41 8.67 11.68
CA LYS A 119 -13.04 8.15 11.87
C LYS A 119 -12.51 7.44 10.61
N ARG A 120 -13.38 6.74 9.89
CA ARG A 120 -13.05 6.06 8.64
C ARG A 120 -12.56 7.04 7.56
N TYR A 121 -13.25 8.17 7.38
CA TYR A 121 -12.81 9.18 6.42
C TYR A 121 -11.44 9.75 6.80
N ARG A 122 -11.28 10.14 8.06
CA ARG A 122 -10.02 10.71 8.56
C ARG A 122 -8.84 9.78 8.30
N HIS A 123 -9.01 8.48 8.58
CA HIS A 123 -7.98 7.47 8.33
C HIS A 123 -7.57 7.40 6.86
N PHE A 124 -8.52 7.26 5.92
CA PHE A 124 -8.19 7.13 4.51
C PHE A 124 -7.64 8.42 3.91
N ALA A 125 -8.14 9.59 4.33
CA ALA A 125 -7.61 10.88 3.92
C ALA A 125 -6.17 11.11 4.45
N GLU A 126 -5.88 10.69 5.68
CA GLU A 126 -4.55 10.75 6.26
C GLU A 126 -3.57 9.84 5.53
N TYR A 127 -3.98 8.62 5.20
CA TYR A 127 -3.16 7.67 4.44
C TYR A 127 -2.91 8.13 2.99
N GLU A 128 -3.88 8.80 2.37
CA GLU A 128 -3.69 9.43 1.07
C GLU A 128 -2.68 10.59 1.15
N ARG A 129 -2.82 11.45 2.16
CA ARG A 129 -1.88 12.56 2.40
C ARG A 129 -0.46 12.07 2.71
N ALA A 130 -0.32 10.99 3.45
CA ALA A 130 1.00 10.43 3.77
C ALA A 130 1.80 10.05 2.51
N VAL A 131 1.12 9.73 1.40
CA VAL A 131 1.73 9.35 0.12
C VAL A 131 1.87 10.54 -0.83
N PHE A 132 0.84 11.41 -0.91
CA PHE A 132 0.74 12.45 -1.94
C PHE A 132 1.03 13.88 -1.44
N ALA A 133 1.24 14.10 -0.14
CA ALA A 133 1.57 15.43 0.35
C ALA A 133 2.89 15.94 -0.27
N PRO A 134 3.03 17.26 -0.53
CA PRO A 134 4.26 17.83 -1.09
C PRO A 134 5.52 17.55 -0.28
N ALA A 135 5.38 17.28 1.03
CA ALA A 135 6.47 16.90 1.93
C ALA A 135 6.70 15.37 1.98
N ALA A 136 5.91 14.56 1.30
CA ALA A 136 6.12 13.12 1.25
C ALA A 136 7.34 12.80 0.35
N HIS A 137 8.19 11.91 0.84
CA HIS A 137 9.35 11.43 0.07
C HIS A 137 9.02 10.20 -0.80
N THR A 138 7.74 9.89 -0.94
CA THR A 138 7.25 8.73 -1.68
C THR A 138 7.28 9.01 -3.18
N GLU A 139 7.95 8.18 -3.95
CA GLU A 139 7.88 8.20 -5.42
C GLU A 139 6.59 7.53 -5.89
N ILE A 140 5.86 8.18 -6.80
CA ILE A 140 4.55 7.72 -7.27
C ILE A 140 4.67 7.10 -8.65
N LEU A 141 4.36 5.81 -8.76
CA LEU A 141 4.24 5.11 -10.04
C LEU A 141 2.77 5.13 -10.48
N MET A 142 2.42 6.09 -11.33
CA MET A 142 1.06 6.21 -11.88
C MET A 142 0.85 5.20 -13.00
N ILE A 143 -0.25 4.44 -12.94
CA ILE A 143 -0.64 3.52 -14.02
C ILE A 143 -1.46 4.19 -15.13
N SER A 144 -1.95 5.43 -14.90
CA SER A 144 -2.75 6.18 -15.85
C SER A 144 -2.56 7.68 -15.62
N GLU A 145 -2.24 8.40 -16.70
CA GLU A 145 -2.13 9.87 -16.70
C GLU A 145 -3.47 10.54 -16.40
N VAL A 146 -4.59 9.89 -16.71
CA VAL A 146 -5.94 10.40 -16.46
C VAL A 146 -6.23 10.65 -14.96
N GLN A 147 -5.54 9.95 -14.08
CA GLN A 147 -5.72 10.12 -12.62
C GLN A 147 -4.86 11.25 -12.03
N GLN A 148 -3.80 11.65 -12.72
CA GLN A 148 -2.87 12.67 -12.21
C GLN A 148 -3.56 14.00 -11.83
N PRO A 149 -4.46 14.59 -12.65
CA PRO A 149 -5.12 15.84 -12.29
C PRO A 149 -5.97 15.77 -11.01
N LEU A 150 -6.51 14.58 -10.67
CA LEU A 150 -7.32 14.38 -9.46
C LEU A 150 -6.47 14.46 -8.19
N PHE A 151 -5.23 13.98 -8.24
CA PHE A 151 -4.30 14.05 -7.10
C PHE A 151 -3.65 15.42 -6.96
N VAL A 152 -3.48 16.16 -8.04
CA VAL A 152 -2.94 17.55 -8.02
C VAL A 152 -3.97 18.53 -7.47
N LYS A 153 -5.28 18.27 -7.66
CA LYS A 153 -6.36 19.15 -7.23
C LYS A 153 -6.60 19.10 -5.71
N HIS A 154 -6.28 18.02 -5.04
CA HIS A 154 -6.56 17.74 -3.63
C HIS A 154 -5.27 17.55 -2.83
#